data_e3b80498a7bf8c7881fa41d8b517eef5
#
_entry.id   e3b80498a7bf8c7881fa41d8b517eef5
#
_cell.length_a   1.000
_cell.length_b   1.000
_cell.length_c   1.000
_cell.angle_alpha   90.00
_cell.angle_beta   90.00
_cell.angle_gamma   90.00
#
_symmetry.space_group_name_H-M   'P 1'
#
loop_
_entity.id
_entity.type
_entity.pdbx_description
1 polymer ?
#
loop_
_entity_poly.entity_id
_entity_poly.type
_entity_poly.pdbx_seq_one_letter_code
_entity_poly.pdbx_strand_id
1 'polypeptide(L)'
;MQKMHCYRFLAMELKLRALATLNYVDIIAKEGSIRRAAEVLNITSTALNRRILSLEEELGYPVFERTASGVRLNTAGELLVNFTRKQNSDFDRMKSQMADLAGVRRGHITISATPEVLRSLLPRQIAIYRKQHPGVTFSIKRQYRQDAETSLIDHVSDIAMTFEPVQSNQFKVMAAIPQQLHIVMSVDHPLASKDQIRLRDCIGHPIVLPTPENGIRQLVDASLLASPLPIAVIGETDSIDFLHAYLKEEMALSFEIPIGMTDTTSLIARPIDPRDIRSGTLHIGQLRDRVLSVAAAKFLEQMMHNLERDYPDPANQTTV
;
A
#
# COMPACT_ATOMS: atom_id res chain seq x y z
N MET A 1 -30.57 -14.08 41.02
CA MET A 1 -29.96 -12.92 40.33
C MET A 1 -28.42 -12.94 40.35
N GLN A 2 -27.77 -13.30 41.45
CA GLN A 2 -26.31 -13.29 41.62
C GLN A 2 -25.55 -14.32 40.69
N LYS A 3 -26.10 -15.52 40.50
CA LYS A 3 -25.49 -16.54 39.59
C LYS A 3 -25.45 -16.11 38.13
N MET A 4 -26.46 -15.41 37.65
CA MET A 4 -26.56 -14.94 36.27
C MET A 4 -25.57 -13.78 35.98
N HIS A 5 -25.22 -12.98 36.98
CA HIS A 5 -24.20 -11.94 36.86
C HIS A 5 -22.79 -12.55 36.80
N CYS A 6 -22.52 -13.60 37.57
CA CYS A 6 -21.23 -14.32 37.54
C CYS A 6 -20.99 -15.02 36.19
N TYR A 7 -22.02 -15.66 35.62
CA TYR A 7 -21.90 -16.28 34.26
C TYR A 7 -21.70 -15.25 33.18
N ARG A 8 -22.30 -14.07 33.24
CA ARG A 8 -22.05 -12.97 32.27
C ARG A 8 -20.64 -12.42 32.40
N PHE A 9 -20.12 -12.29 33.60
CA PHE A 9 -18.75 -11.80 33.81
C PHE A 9 -17.71 -12.81 33.32
N LEU A 10 -17.89 -14.09 33.63
CA LEU A 10 -17.03 -15.19 33.19
C LEU A 10 -17.05 -15.34 31.66
N ALA A 11 -18.23 -15.24 31.05
CA ALA A 11 -18.37 -15.30 29.58
C ALA A 11 -17.74 -14.09 28.87
N MET A 12 -17.73 -12.92 29.49
CA MET A 12 -17.10 -11.71 28.97
C MET A 12 -15.56 -11.76 29.07
N GLU A 13 -15.02 -12.26 30.21
CA GLU A 13 -13.59 -12.51 30.36
C GLU A 13 -13.06 -13.56 29.36
N LEU A 14 -13.80 -14.66 29.17
CA LEU A 14 -13.47 -15.69 28.19
C LEU A 14 -13.46 -15.13 26.76
N LYS A 15 -14.41 -14.28 26.38
CA LYS A 15 -14.44 -13.63 25.06
C LYS A 15 -13.26 -12.66 24.86
N LEU A 16 -12.89 -11.88 25.86
CA LEU A 16 -11.75 -10.97 25.80
C LEU A 16 -10.42 -11.73 25.71
N ARG A 17 -10.28 -12.83 26.44
CA ARG A 17 -9.10 -13.72 26.35
C ARG A 17 -9.01 -14.41 24.99
N ALA A 18 -10.13 -14.84 24.42
CA ALA A 18 -10.18 -15.43 23.07
C ALA A 18 -9.69 -14.44 22.01
N LEU A 19 -10.17 -13.18 22.03
CA LEU A 19 -9.72 -12.14 21.10
C LEU A 19 -8.20 -11.87 21.21
N ALA A 20 -7.65 -11.86 22.44
CA ALA A 20 -6.21 -11.71 22.63
C ALA A 20 -5.43 -12.89 22.03
N THR A 21 -5.93 -14.13 22.19
CA THR A 21 -5.29 -15.34 21.63
C THR A 21 -5.36 -15.36 20.12
N LEU A 22 -6.46 -14.89 19.51
CA LEU A 22 -6.57 -14.72 18.06
C LEU A 22 -5.50 -13.77 17.50
N ASN A 23 -5.20 -12.67 18.21
CA ASN A 23 -4.13 -11.76 17.82
C ASN A 23 -2.74 -12.42 17.84
N TYR A 24 -2.52 -13.39 18.72
CA TYR A 24 -1.25 -14.12 18.74
C TYR A 24 -1.04 -14.92 17.46
N VAL A 25 -2.11 -15.48 16.88
CA VAL A 25 -2.01 -16.21 15.60
C VAL A 25 -1.53 -15.27 14.48
N ASP A 26 -2.08 -14.05 14.39
CA ASP A 26 -1.64 -13.05 13.39
C ASP A 26 -0.18 -12.62 13.59
N ILE A 27 0.26 -12.44 14.84
CA ILE A 27 1.66 -12.08 15.14
C ILE A 27 2.60 -13.24 14.79
N ILE A 28 2.24 -14.48 15.13
CA ILE A 28 3.04 -15.66 14.77
C ILE A 28 3.14 -15.81 13.25
N ALA A 29 2.05 -15.57 12.53
CA ALA A 29 2.03 -15.61 11.07
C ALA A 29 2.97 -14.57 10.45
N LYS A 30 3.00 -13.35 10.98
CA LYS A 30 3.91 -12.28 10.54
C LYS A 30 5.37 -12.60 10.80
N GLU A 31 5.67 -13.15 11.98
CA GLU A 31 7.04 -13.47 12.39
C GLU A 31 7.56 -14.79 11.80
N GLY A 32 6.67 -15.68 11.35
CA GLY A 32 7.01 -17.03 10.86
C GLY A 32 7.66 -17.91 11.92
N SER A 33 7.65 -17.50 13.20
CA SER A 33 8.33 -18.18 14.30
C SER A 33 7.65 -17.89 15.63
N ILE A 34 7.25 -18.95 16.35
CA ILE A 34 6.69 -18.84 17.70
C ILE A 34 7.66 -18.14 18.66
N ARG A 35 8.97 -18.38 18.52
CA ARG A 35 9.98 -17.75 19.37
C ARG A 35 10.05 -16.25 19.14
N ARG A 36 10.16 -15.79 17.88
CA ARG A 36 10.19 -14.35 17.55
C ARG A 36 8.89 -13.66 17.93
N ALA A 37 7.76 -14.30 17.68
CA ALA A 37 6.47 -13.77 18.10
C ALA A 37 6.35 -13.61 19.63
N ALA A 38 6.89 -14.56 20.40
CA ALA A 38 6.92 -14.48 21.86
C ALA A 38 7.80 -13.31 22.36
N GLU A 39 8.93 -13.04 21.70
CA GLU A 39 9.79 -11.88 21.98
C GLU A 39 9.03 -10.57 21.72
N VAL A 40 8.32 -10.44 20.58
CA VAL A 40 7.47 -9.29 20.26
C VAL A 40 6.35 -9.08 21.29
N LEU A 41 5.78 -10.19 21.78
CA LEU A 41 4.69 -10.17 22.76
C LEU A 41 5.15 -10.00 24.21
N ASN A 42 6.46 -10.00 24.47
CA ASN A 42 7.04 -9.98 25.82
C ASN A 42 6.53 -11.14 26.71
N ILE A 43 6.40 -12.33 26.15
CA ILE A 43 6.02 -13.57 26.87
C ILE A 43 6.99 -14.69 26.52
N THR A 44 6.94 -15.80 27.29
CA THR A 44 7.77 -16.95 26.99
C THR A 44 7.22 -17.75 25.81
N SER A 45 8.11 -18.32 25.00
CA SER A 45 7.70 -19.18 23.85
C SER A 45 6.84 -20.37 24.30
N THR A 46 7.11 -20.91 25.48
CA THR A 46 6.33 -22.01 26.09
C THR A 46 4.91 -21.55 26.42
N ALA A 47 4.73 -20.35 26.96
CA ALA A 47 3.42 -19.80 27.28
C ALA A 47 2.62 -19.49 26.00
N LEU A 48 3.28 -18.92 24.99
CA LEU A 48 2.65 -18.66 23.68
C LEU A 48 2.22 -19.97 23.01
N ASN A 49 3.13 -20.96 22.92
CA ASN A 49 2.82 -22.25 22.30
C ASN A 49 1.64 -22.96 23.01
N ARG A 50 1.59 -22.94 24.34
CA ARG A 50 0.48 -23.54 25.10
C ARG A 50 -0.85 -22.86 24.77
N ARG A 51 -0.88 -21.52 24.61
CA ARG A 51 -2.11 -20.79 24.25
C ARG A 51 -2.57 -21.12 22.83
N ILE A 52 -1.63 -21.30 21.89
CA ILE A 52 -1.98 -21.72 20.53
C ILE A 52 -2.53 -23.14 20.51
N LEU A 53 -1.90 -24.08 21.20
CA LEU A 53 -2.39 -25.46 21.30
C LEU A 53 -3.80 -25.51 21.92
N SER A 54 -4.05 -24.73 22.99
CA SER A 54 -5.39 -24.63 23.58
C SER A 54 -6.41 -24.07 22.60
N LEU A 55 -6.04 -23.05 21.79
CA LEU A 55 -6.91 -22.50 20.75
C LEU A 55 -7.22 -23.53 19.66
N GLU A 56 -6.21 -24.26 19.18
CA GLU A 56 -6.38 -25.31 18.18
C GLU A 56 -7.28 -26.45 18.70
N GLU A 57 -7.14 -26.81 19.97
CA GLU A 57 -7.99 -27.79 20.65
C GLU A 57 -9.45 -27.31 20.75
N GLU A 58 -9.67 -26.04 21.12
CA GLU A 58 -11.01 -25.44 21.16
C GLU A 58 -11.67 -25.33 19.79
N LEU A 59 -10.88 -25.06 18.74
CA LEU A 59 -11.35 -24.99 17.36
C LEU A 59 -11.59 -26.39 16.74
N GLY A 60 -10.91 -27.41 17.26
CA GLY A 60 -10.89 -28.76 16.70
C GLY A 60 -10.00 -28.90 15.46
N TYR A 61 -9.23 -27.91 15.09
CA TYR A 61 -8.37 -27.88 13.91
C TYR A 61 -7.03 -27.20 14.20
N PRO A 62 -5.88 -27.73 13.69
CA PRO A 62 -4.63 -27.00 13.70
C PRO A 62 -4.73 -25.77 12.80
N VAL A 63 -4.06 -24.69 13.16
CA VAL A 63 -3.99 -23.43 12.39
C VAL A 63 -2.60 -23.18 11.80
N PHE A 64 -1.59 -23.90 12.28
CA PHE A 64 -0.22 -23.81 11.78
C PHE A 64 0.28 -25.14 11.23
N GLU A 65 1.10 -25.04 10.19
CA GLU A 65 1.99 -26.11 9.72
C GLU A 65 3.41 -25.84 10.19
N ARG A 66 4.09 -26.88 10.64
CA ARG A 66 5.51 -26.81 10.97
C ARG A 66 6.35 -27.00 9.72
N THR A 67 7.32 -26.12 9.51
CA THR A 67 8.28 -26.18 8.41
C THR A 67 9.69 -26.27 8.96
N ALA A 68 10.67 -26.61 8.11
CA ALA A 68 12.08 -26.63 8.52
C ALA A 68 12.58 -25.25 8.97
N SER A 69 11.96 -24.16 8.47
CA SER A 69 12.32 -22.77 8.75
C SER A 69 11.47 -22.11 9.84
N GLY A 70 10.47 -22.81 10.40
CA GLY A 70 9.58 -22.25 11.43
C GLY A 70 8.13 -22.73 11.32
N VAL A 71 7.19 -21.83 11.36
CA VAL A 71 5.75 -22.11 11.25
C VAL A 71 5.12 -21.22 10.19
N ARG A 72 4.14 -21.77 9.46
CA ARG A 72 3.30 -21.02 8.52
C ARG A 72 1.82 -21.36 8.78
N LEU A 73 0.92 -20.47 8.39
CA LEU A 73 -0.50 -20.76 8.42
C LEU A 73 -0.84 -21.89 7.43
N ASN A 74 -1.76 -22.76 7.84
CA ASN A 74 -2.51 -23.59 6.90
C ASN A 74 -3.80 -22.86 6.49
N THR A 75 -4.64 -23.46 5.64
CA THR A 75 -5.90 -22.85 5.17
C THR A 75 -6.84 -22.45 6.31
N ALA A 76 -6.92 -23.26 7.38
CA ALA A 76 -7.75 -22.91 8.56
C ALA A 76 -7.16 -21.69 9.30
N GLY A 77 -5.84 -21.63 9.41
CA GLY A 77 -5.13 -20.49 9.98
C GLY A 77 -5.31 -19.19 9.19
N GLU A 78 -5.29 -19.27 7.84
CA GLU A 78 -5.55 -18.11 6.97
C GLU A 78 -6.97 -17.57 7.18
N LEU A 79 -7.97 -18.45 7.24
CA LEU A 79 -9.36 -18.06 7.54
C LEU A 79 -9.46 -17.39 8.91
N LEU A 80 -8.80 -17.95 9.92
CA LEU A 80 -8.81 -17.41 11.29
C LEU A 80 -8.13 -16.05 11.38
N VAL A 81 -6.99 -15.86 10.72
CA VAL A 81 -6.26 -14.58 10.68
C VAL A 81 -7.10 -13.52 9.98
N ASN A 82 -7.71 -13.84 8.84
CA ASN A 82 -8.60 -12.93 8.13
C ASN A 82 -9.80 -12.51 8.99
N PHE A 83 -10.44 -13.44 9.67
CA PHE A 83 -11.50 -13.14 10.62
C PHE A 83 -10.99 -12.21 11.73
N THR A 84 -9.83 -12.51 12.32
CA THR A 84 -9.24 -11.72 13.41
C THR A 84 -8.95 -10.28 12.97
N ARG A 85 -8.35 -10.11 11.80
CA ARG A 85 -8.04 -8.78 11.24
C ARG A 85 -9.30 -7.97 10.97
N LYS A 86 -10.35 -8.62 10.45
CA LYS A 86 -11.65 -8.00 10.26
C LYS A 86 -12.25 -7.53 11.58
N GLN A 87 -12.24 -8.37 12.62
CA GLN A 87 -12.73 -8.01 13.95
C GLN A 87 -11.95 -6.86 14.56
N ASN A 88 -10.63 -6.84 14.43
CA ASN A 88 -9.79 -5.73 14.91
C ASN A 88 -10.13 -4.43 14.18
N SER A 89 -10.30 -4.49 12.85
CA SER A 89 -10.71 -3.34 12.04
C SER A 89 -12.07 -2.78 12.48
N ASP A 90 -13.06 -3.65 12.74
CA ASP A 90 -14.38 -3.26 13.21
C ASP A 90 -14.32 -2.64 14.63
N PHE A 91 -13.46 -3.17 15.50
CA PHE A 91 -13.24 -2.63 16.84
C PHE A 91 -12.56 -1.25 16.80
N ASP A 92 -11.57 -1.06 15.95
CA ASP A 92 -10.90 0.24 15.79
C ASP A 92 -11.83 1.28 15.18
N ARG A 93 -12.72 0.87 14.26
CA ARG A 93 -13.79 1.72 13.73
C ARG A 93 -14.73 2.18 14.86
N MET A 94 -15.19 1.26 15.69
CA MET A 94 -16.05 1.60 16.84
C MET A 94 -15.34 2.59 17.77
N LYS A 95 -14.08 2.36 18.13
CA LYS A 95 -13.30 3.30 18.96
C LYS A 95 -13.20 4.68 18.31
N SER A 96 -12.97 4.75 17.01
CA SER A 96 -12.91 6.00 16.25
C SER A 96 -14.24 6.75 16.27
N GLN A 97 -15.37 6.04 16.14
CA GLN A 97 -16.70 6.62 16.25
C GLN A 97 -16.98 7.16 17.66
N MET A 98 -16.63 6.42 18.70
CA MET A 98 -16.77 6.87 20.09
C MET A 98 -15.92 8.12 20.38
N ALA A 99 -14.69 8.17 19.86
CA ALA A 99 -13.83 9.34 20.00
C ALA A 99 -14.38 10.58 19.26
N ASP A 100 -14.96 10.40 18.09
CA ASP A 100 -15.59 11.49 17.31
C ASP A 100 -16.82 12.07 18.06
N LEU A 101 -17.63 11.21 18.69
CA LEU A 101 -18.75 11.65 19.55
C LEU A 101 -18.26 12.47 20.75
N ALA A 102 -17.07 12.20 21.26
CA ALA A 102 -16.43 12.97 22.34
C ALA A 102 -15.71 14.24 21.85
N GLY A 103 -15.81 14.58 20.57
CA GLY A 103 -15.14 15.73 19.97
C GLY A 103 -13.61 15.57 19.82
N VAL A 104 -13.08 14.39 20.11
CA VAL A 104 -11.64 14.10 20.03
C VAL A 104 -11.35 13.29 18.77
N ARG A 105 -10.86 13.97 17.73
CA ARG A 105 -10.46 13.31 16.48
C ARG A 105 -9.14 12.57 16.67
N ARG A 106 -9.23 11.31 17.04
CA ARG A 106 -8.12 10.36 17.15
C ARG A 106 -8.39 9.16 16.28
N GLY A 107 -7.33 8.56 15.76
CA GLY A 107 -7.43 7.36 14.94
C GLY A 107 -6.07 6.97 14.39
N HIS A 108 -6.05 5.80 13.80
CA HIS A 108 -4.91 5.29 13.05
C HIS A 108 -5.36 4.93 11.65
N ILE A 109 -4.56 5.27 10.64
CA ILE A 109 -4.84 5.01 9.23
C ILE A 109 -3.67 4.23 8.65
N THR A 110 -3.94 3.06 8.09
CA THR A 110 -2.92 2.26 7.40
C THR A 110 -3.10 2.36 5.89
N ILE A 111 -2.04 2.74 5.19
CA ILE A 111 -2.05 2.95 3.75
C ILE A 111 -0.98 2.07 3.10
N SER A 112 -1.38 1.26 2.14
CA SER A 112 -0.48 0.56 1.22
C SER A 112 -0.37 1.36 -0.08
N ALA A 113 0.85 1.66 -0.49
CA ALA A 113 1.05 2.52 -1.65
C ALA A 113 2.27 2.11 -2.48
N THR A 114 2.15 2.26 -3.80
CA THR A 114 3.26 2.07 -4.73
C THR A 114 4.33 3.15 -4.53
N PRO A 115 5.60 2.85 -4.85
CA PRO A 115 6.73 3.75 -4.60
C PRO A 115 6.52 5.17 -5.13
N GLU A 116 5.86 5.31 -6.27
CA GLU A 116 5.71 6.56 -7.01
C GLU A 116 5.03 7.66 -6.20
N VAL A 117 4.04 7.30 -5.37
CA VAL A 117 3.27 8.30 -4.61
C VAL A 117 3.87 8.63 -3.24
N LEU A 118 4.88 7.86 -2.79
CA LEU A 118 5.44 7.99 -1.45
C LEU A 118 6.33 9.21 -1.27
N ARG A 119 6.89 9.76 -2.35
CA ARG A 119 7.84 10.88 -2.29
C ARG A 119 7.19 12.24 -2.30
N SER A 120 6.05 12.39 -2.96
CA SER A 120 5.39 13.67 -3.18
C SER A 120 3.94 13.67 -2.71
N LEU A 121 3.08 12.94 -3.40
CA LEU A 121 1.63 13.00 -3.18
C LEU A 121 1.23 12.65 -1.76
N LEU A 122 1.56 11.45 -1.30
CA LEU A 122 1.08 10.94 -0.01
C LEU A 122 1.60 11.76 1.19
N PRO A 123 2.89 12.12 1.29
CA PRO A 123 3.39 12.98 2.36
C PRO A 123 2.68 14.33 2.41
N ARG A 124 2.42 14.97 1.25
CA ARG A 124 1.69 16.23 1.16
C ARG A 124 0.26 16.11 1.68
N GLN A 125 -0.47 15.05 1.27
CA GLN A 125 -1.85 14.82 1.72
C GLN A 125 -1.93 14.56 3.22
N ILE A 126 -1.00 13.76 3.77
CA ILE A 126 -0.90 13.51 5.21
C ILE A 126 -0.60 14.81 5.97
N ALA A 127 0.34 15.63 5.49
CA ALA A 127 0.70 16.90 6.14
C ALA A 127 -0.50 17.87 6.17
N ILE A 128 -1.27 17.97 5.11
CA ILE A 128 -2.50 18.79 5.05
C ILE A 128 -3.51 18.28 6.08
N TYR A 129 -3.77 16.97 6.10
CA TYR A 129 -4.74 16.38 7.01
C TYR A 129 -4.37 16.55 8.47
N ARG A 130 -3.11 16.32 8.83
CA ARG A 130 -2.63 16.42 10.22
C ARG A 130 -2.64 17.83 10.79
N LYS A 131 -2.59 18.87 9.94
CA LYS A 131 -2.79 20.26 10.42
C LYS A 131 -4.16 20.46 11.09
N GLN A 132 -5.20 19.78 10.58
CA GLN A 132 -6.56 19.86 11.13
C GLN A 132 -6.85 18.72 12.14
N HIS A 133 -6.11 17.62 12.07
CA HIS A 133 -6.33 16.40 12.87
C HIS A 133 -5.02 15.89 13.49
N PRO A 134 -4.38 16.65 14.40
CA PRO A 134 -3.05 16.31 14.93
C PRO A 134 -3.02 14.99 15.73
N GLY A 135 -4.15 14.55 16.25
CA GLY A 135 -4.30 13.29 16.99
C GLY A 135 -4.40 12.03 16.12
N VAL A 136 -4.43 12.17 14.78
CA VAL A 136 -4.46 11.03 13.87
C VAL A 136 -3.04 10.62 13.50
N THR A 137 -2.80 9.31 13.55
CA THR A 137 -1.52 8.67 13.23
C THR A 137 -1.62 7.84 11.95
N PHE A 138 -0.49 7.59 11.29
CA PHE A 138 -0.44 6.87 10.03
C PHE A 138 0.62 5.78 10.06
N SER A 139 0.29 4.64 9.41
CA SER A 139 1.25 3.60 9.02
C SER A 139 1.27 3.50 7.50
N ILE A 140 2.44 3.71 6.92
CA ILE A 140 2.61 3.68 5.47
C ILE A 140 3.44 2.46 5.10
N LYS A 141 2.93 1.66 4.16
CA LYS A 141 3.63 0.49 3.63
C LYS A 141 3.89 0.67 2.15
N ARG A 142 5.15 0.55 1.76
CA ARG A 142 5.52 0.45 0.35
C ARG A 142 5.14 -0.94 -0.15
N GLN A 143 4.24 -1.00 -1.11
CA GLN A 143 3.78 -2.25 -1.73
C GLN A 143 3.45 -2.02 -3.19
N TYR A 144 3.79 -2.99 -4.03
CA TYR A 144 3.31 -3.01 -5.41
C TYR A 144 1.85 -3.46 -5.46
N ARG A 145 1.23 -3.33 -6.62
CA ARG A 145 -0.21 -3.51 -6.82
C ARG A 145 -0.76 -4.78 -6.16
N GLN A 146 -0.21 -5.94 -6.45
CA GLN A 146 -0.74 -7.22 -5.97
C GLN A 146 -0.75 -7.31 -4.44
N ASP A 147 0.34 -6.89 -3.81
CA ASP A 147 0.46 -6.89 -2.35
C ASP A 147 -0.43 -5.83 -1.72
N ALA A 148 -0.62 -4.68 -2.38
CA ALA A 148 -1.50 -3.62 -1.91
C ALA A 148 -2.98 -4.05 -1.97
N GLU A 149 -3.41 -4.72 -3.03
CA GLU A 149 -4.75 -5.31 -3.15
C GLU A 149 -4.96 -6.40 -2.08
N THR A 150 -4.00 -7.30 -1.92
CA THR A 150 -4.03 -8.33 -0.87
C THR A 150 -4.10 -7.72 0.53
N SER A 151 -3.35 -6.65 0.79
CA SER A 151 -3.39 -5.94 2.09
C SER A 151 -4.75 -5.33 2.41
N LEU A 152 -5.53 -4.90 1.39
CA LEU A 152 -6.92 -4.48 1.61
C LEU A 152 -7.82 -5.67 1.94
N ILE A 153 -7.74 -6.76 1.17
CA ILE A 153 -8.53 -7.98 1.35
C ILE A 153 -8.30 -8.58 2.73
N ASP A 154 -7.05 -8.59 3.16
CA ASP A 154 -6.60 -9.09 4.46
C ASP A 154 -6.86 -8.11 5.62
N HIS A 155 -7.53 -6.99 5.39
CA HIS A 155 -7.77 -5.94 6.38
C HIS A 155 -6.49 -5.38 7.05
N VAL A 156 -5.35 -5.48 6.39
CA VAL A 156 -4.06 -4.96 6.84
C VAL A 156 -3.93 -3.47 6.54
N SER A 157 -4.56 -3.01 5.45
CA SER A 157 -4.59 -1.60 5.06
C SER A 157 -6.02 -1.10 4.93
N ASP A 158 -6.23 0.19 5.22
CA ASP A 158 -7.52 0.87 5.07
C ASP A 158 -7.69 1.40 3.65
N ILE A 159 -6.59 1.93 3.10
CA ILE A 159 -6.53 2.56 1.79
C ILE A 159 -5.37 1.94 1.02
N ALA A 160 -5.57 1.72 -0.28
CA ALA A 160 -4.48 1.37 -1.19
C ALA A 160 -4.37 2.39 -2.32
N MET A 161 -3.14 2.67 -2.71
CA MET A 161 -2.77 3.51 -3.85
C MET A 161 -1.88 2.68 -4.77
N THR A 162 -2.39 2.32 -5.94
CA THR A 162 -1.73 1.39 -6.87
C THR A 162 -1.61 2.01 -8.26
N PHE A 163 -0.49 1.75 -8.93
CA PHE A 163 -0.32 2.16 -10.31
C PHE A 163 -0.55 0.97 -11.25
N GLU A 164 -1.29 1.23 -12.35
CA GLU A 164 -1.78 0.26 -13.33
C GLU A 164 -2.96 -0.63 -12.84
N PRO A 165 -3.61 -1.40 -13.74
CA PRO A 165 -4.98 -1.81 -13.53
C PRO A 165 -5.18 -2.66 -12.29
N VAL A 166 -6.21 -2.30 -11.52
CA VAL A 166 -6.71 -3.11 -10.41
C VAL A 166 -7.27 -4.42 -10.96
N GLN A 167 -6.87 -5.54 -10.35
CA GLN A 167 -7.32 -6.88 -10.75
C GLN A 167 -8.43 -7.44 -9.86
N SER A 168 -8.43 -7.04 -8.58
CA SER A 168 -9.42 -7.54 -7.64
C SER A 168 -10.76 -6.83 -7.78
N ASN A 169 -11.84 -7.59 -7.94
CA ASN A 169 -13.21 -7.07 -7.89
C ASN A 169 -13.62 -6.57 -6.49
N GLN A 170 -12.83 -6.90 -5.46
CA GLN A 170 -13.01 -6.42 -4.09
C GLN A 170 -12.41 -5.03 -3.85
N PHE A 171 -11.58 -4.54 -4.77
CA PHE A 171 -11.06 -3.17 -4.71
C PHE A 171 -12.12 -2.18 -5.21
N LYS A 172 -12.58 -1.30 -4.31
CA LYS A 172 -13.46 -0.19 -4.68
C LYS A 172 -12.60 1.02 -5.04
N VAL A 173 -12.50 1.31 -6.32
CA VAL A 173 -11.81 2.51 -6.82
C VAL A 173 -12.59 3.75 -6.40
N MET A 174 -11.92 4.68 -5.72
CA MET A 174 -12.43 5.98 -5.30
C MET A 174 -11.94 7.10 -6.23
N ALA A 175 -10.70 6.97 -6.73
CA ALA A 175 -10.17 7.82 -7.80
C ALA A 175 -9.31 7.00 -8.77
N ALA A 176 -9.36 7.39 -10.04
CA ALA A 176 -8.52 6.88 -11.11
C ALA A 176 -7.90 8.10 -11.84
N ILE A 177 -6.58 8.26 -11.72
CA ILE A 177 -5.88 9.45 -12.21
C ILE A 177 -4.95 9.04 -13.34
N PRO A 178 -5.24 9.42 -14.59
CA PRO A 178 -4.35 9.14 -15.72
C PRO A 178 -2.97 9.78 -15.50
N GLN A 179 -1.93 9.02 -15.80
CA GLN A 179 -0.54 9.45 -15.67
C GLN A 179 0.23 9.12 -16.96
N GLN A 180 0.65 10.13 -17.66
CA GLN A 180 1.57 9.97 -18.79
C GLN A 180 2.97 9.68 -18.26
N LEU A 181 3.66 8.66 -18.81
CA LEU A 181 5.03 8.40 -18.43
C LEU A 181 5.95 9.52 -18.89
N HIS A 182 6.94 9.82 -18.08
CA HIS A 182 8.01 10.75 -18.37
C HIS A 182 9.35 10.03 -18.33
N ILE A 183 10.26 10.46 -19.20
CA ILE A 183 11.69 10.12 -19.09
C ILE A 183 12.31 11.09 -18.10
N VAL A 184 12.99 10.55 -17.09
CA VAL A 184 13.77 11.30 -16.10
C VAL A 184 15.25 11.13 -16.42
N MET A 185 15.98 12.23 -16.38
CA MET A 185 17.41 12.29 -16.69
C MET A 185 18.09 13.47 -16.00
N SER A 186 19.41 13.51 -16.03
CA SER A 186 20.16 14.72 -15.65
C SER A 186 19.76 15.92 -16.51
N VAL A 187 19.79 17.12 -15.94
CA VAL A 187 19.56 18.38 -16.67
C VAL A 187 20.57 18.60 -17.80
N ASP A 188 21.76 17.99 -17.69
CA ASP A 188 22.85 18.08 -18.68
C ASP A 188 22.72 16.99 -19.78
N HIS A 189 21.71 16.12 -19.71
CA HIS A 189 21.53 15.04 -20.68
C HIS A 189 21.17 15.61 -22.08
N PRO A 190 21.70 15.08 -23.18
CA PRO A 190 21.39 15.57 -24.55
C PRO A 190 19.90 15.65 -24.91
N LEU A 191 19.08 14.77 -24.34
CA LEU A 191 17.62 14.76 -24.54
C LEU A 191 16.86 15.78 -23.68
N ALA A 192 17.53 16.44 -22.72
CA ALA A 192 16.88 17.36 -21.79
C ALA A 192 16.28 18.61 -22.49
N SER A 193 16.82 18.97 -23.66
CA SER A 193 16.34 20.10 -24.47
C SER A 193 15.04 19.81 -25.25
N LYS A 194 14.62 18.56 -25.36
CA LYS A 194 13.38 18.19 -26.04
C LYS A 194 12.16 18.45 -25.16
N ASP A 195 11.08 18.95 -25.73
CA ASP A 195 9.81 19.12 -25.02
C ASP A 195 9.08 17.78 -24.80
N GLN A 196 9.24 16.86 -25.75
CA GLN A 196 8.66 15.51 -25.72
C GLN A 196 9.67 14.50 -26.28
N ILE A 197 9.69 13.30 -25.70
CA ILE A 197 10.61 12.23 -26.09
C ILE A 197 9.83 11.09 -26.75
N ARG A 198 10.37 10.58 -27.87
CA ARG A 198 9.95 9.32 -28.48
C ARG A 198 10.82 8.19 -27.91
N LEU A 199 10.23 7.00 -27.73
CA LEU A 199 10.98 5.84 -27.22
C LEU A 199 12.22 5.51 -28.09
N ARG A 200 12.16 5.74 -29.41
CA ARG A 200 13.29 5.63 -30.33
C ARG A 200 14.44 6.60 -30.03
N ASP A 201 14.17 7.73 -29.40
CA ASP A 201 15.21 8.71 -29.03
C ASP A 201 16.09 8.18 -27.90
N CYS A 202 15.60 7.18 -27.15
CA CYS A 202 16.35 6.53 -26.08
C CYS A 202 17.37 5.51 -26.58
N ILE A 203 17.37 5.18 -27.89
CA ILE A 203 18.35 4.27 -28.49
C ILE A 203 19.76 4.87 -28.38
N GLY A 204 20.70 4.06 -27.88
CA GLY A 204 22.09 4.51 -27.66
C GLY A 204 22.34 5.19 -26.32
N HIS A 205 21.31 5.40 -25.50
CA HIS A 205 21.45 5.88 -24.13
C HIS A 205 21.24 4.75 -23.11
N PRO A 206 22.03 4.68 -22.04
CA PRO A 206 21.85 3.69 -20.99
C PRO A 206 20.53 3.96 -20.23
N ILE A 207 19.81 2.89 -19.93
CA ILE A 207 18.51 2.97 -19.21
C ILE A 207 18.58 2.14 -17.94
N VAL A 208 18.13 2.72 -16.83
CA VAL A 208 17.86 2.01 -15.59
C VAL A 208 16.36 1.91 -15.40
N LEU A 209 15.85 0.71 -15.19
CA LEU A 209 14.41 0.45 -15.08
C LEU A 209 14.02 0.14 -13.62
N PRO A 210 12.77 0.40 -13.24
CA PRO A 210 12.19 -0.24 -12.07
C PRO A 210 12.16 -1.77 -12.22
N THR A 211 12.05 -2.48 -11.08
CA THR A 211 11.90 -3.95 -11.07
C THR A 211 10.59 -4.40 -11.73
N PRO A 212 10.46 -5.66 -12.20
CA PRO A 212 9.31 -6.14 -12.97
C PRO A 212 7.94 -6.03 -12.28
N GLU A 213 7.92 -5.99 -10.94
CA GLU A 213 6.70 -5.84 -10.14
C GLU A 213 6.10 -4.43 -10.23
N ASN A 214 6.90 -3.46 -10.68
CA ASN A 214 6.50 -2.07 -10.81
C ASN A 214 5.60 -1.86 -12.04
N GLY A 215 4.49 -1.14 -11.87
CA GLY A 215 3.54 -0.86 -12.95
C GLY A 215 4.12 -0.02 -14.09
N ILE A 216 5.08 0.88 -13.82
CA ILE A 216 5.80 1.64 -14.86
C ILE A 216 6.61 0.68 -15.73
N ARG A 217 7.35 -0.25 -15.12
CA ARG A 217 8.11 -1.27 -15.84
C ARG A 217 7.19 -2.11 -16.74
N GLN A 218 6.05 -2.53 -16.24
CA GLN A 218 5.09 -3.31 -17.01
C GLN A 218 4.58 -2.58 -18.26
N LEU A 219 4.36 -1.26 -18.16
CA LEU A 219 3.98 -0.43 -19.32
C LEU A 219 5.11 -0.32 -20.34
N VAL A 220 6.35 -0.12 -19.90
CA VAL A 220 7.54 -0.07 -20.78
C VAL A 220 7.73 -1.40 -21.49
N ASP A 221 7.71 -2.52 -20.76
CA ASP A 221 7.87 -3.85 -21.30
C ASP A 221 6.79 -4.21 -22.33
N ALA A 222 5.51 -3.87 -22.02
CA ALA A 222 4.41 -4.09 -22.95
C ALA A 222 4.58 -3.30 -24.24
N SER A 223 5.10 -2.08 -24.18
CA SER A 223 5.35 -1.24 -25.35
C SER A 223 6.53 -1.77 -26.18
N LEU A 224 7.60 -2.21 -25.54
CA LEU A 224 8.75 -2.82 -26.20
C LEU A 224 8.40 -4.18 -26.83
N LEU A 225 7.50 -4.93 -26.21
CA LEU A 225 6.99 -6.18 -26.78
C LEU A 225 6.17 -5.94 -28.04
N ALA A 226 5.34 -4.88 -28.04
CA ALA A 226 4.50 -4.51 -29.19
C ALA A 226 5.32 -3.87 -30.34
N SER A 227 6.38 -3.13 -30.00
CA SER A 227 7.27 -2.47 -30.96
C SER A 227 8.73 -2.57 -30.48
N PRO A 228 9.43 -3.66 -30.80
CA PRO A 228 10.79 -3.90 -30.33
C PRO A 228 11.77 -2.81 -30.78
N LEU A 229 12.50 -2.26 -29.82
CA LEU A 229 13.57 -1.30 -30.02
C LEU A 229 14.84 -1.75 -29.27
N PRO A 230 16.03 -1.54 -29.82
CA PRO A 230 17.30 -1.92 -29.21
C PRO A 230 17.68 -0.90 -28.12
N ILE A 231 16.93 -0.87 -27.01
CA ILE A 231 17.26 -0.06 -25.85
C ILE A 231 18.29 -0.76 -24.96
N ALA A 232 19.22 0.02 -24.39
CA ALA A 232 20.29 -0.50 -23.55
C ALA A 232 19.90 -0.45 -22.07
N VAL A 233 19.25 -1.49 -21.56
CA VAL A 233 18.95 -1.61 -20.12
C VAL A 233 20.24 -2.05 -19.42
N ILE A 234 20.78 -1.18 -18.56
CA ILE A 234 22.06 -1.40 -17.86
C ILE A 234 21.86 -1.78 -16.39
N GLY A 235 20.65 -1.63 -15.83
CA GLY A 235 20.36 -1.95 -14.44
C GLY A 235 18.88 -1.92 -14.13
N GLU A 236 18.54 -2.53 -13.00
CA GLU A 236 17.20 -2.55 -12.43
C GLU A 236 17.27 -2.21 -10.96
N THR A 237 16.25 -1.50 -10.44
CA THR A 237 16.17 -1.14 -9.03
C THR A 237 14.72 -1.00 -8.56
N ASP A 238 14.46 -1.35 -7.30
CA ASP A 238 13.20 -1.06 -6.61
C ASP A 238 13.26 0.24 -5.79
N SER A 239 14.42 0.92 -5.81
CA SER A 239 14.67 2.14 -5.05
C SER A 239 14.68 3.37 -5.95
N ILE A 240 13.65 4.19 -5.87
CA ILE A 240 13.59 5.49 -6.57
C ILE A 240 14.73 6.42 -6.10
N ASP A 241 15.12 6.34 -4.83
CA ASP A 241 16.19 7.19 -4.31
C ASP A 241 17.56 6.80 -4.88
N PHE A 242 17.83 5.49 -5.01
CA PHE A 242 19.00 5.02 -5.74
C PHE A 242 18.95 5.48 -7.20
N LEU A 243 17.82 5.30 -7.86
CA LEU A 243 17.62 5.71 -9.24
C LEU A 243 17.95 7.19 -9.45
N HIS A 244 17.39 8.09 -8.64
CA HIS A 244 17.65 9.52 -8.72
C HIS A 244 19.11 9.90 -8.42
N ALA A 245 19.76 9.22 -7.48
CA ALA A 245 21.17 9.42 -7.22
C ALA A 245 22.02 8.99 -8.43
N TYR A 246 21.72 7.82 -8.99
CA TYR A 246 22.46 7.28 -10.13
C TYR A 246 22.33 8.15 -11.39
N LEU A 247 21.12 8.65 -11.71
CA LEU A 247 20.89 9.54 -12.84
C LEU A 247 21.64 10.87 -12.77
N LYS A 248 22.14 11.28 -11.58
CA LYS A 248 22.99 12.45 -11.42
C LYS A 248 24.46 12.17 -11.71
N GLU A 249 24.90 10.94 -11.50
CA GLU A 249 26.28 10.52 -11.68
C GLU A 249 26.56 10.04 -13.10
N GLU A 250 25.54 9.51 -13.77
CA GLU A 250 25.66 8.96 -15.13
C GLU A 250 24.59 9.53 -16.06
N MET A 251 24.93 9.70 -17.35
CA MET A 251 24.02 10.16 -18.39
C MET A 251 23.05 9.03 -18.80
N ALA A 252 22.30 8.53 -17.81
CA ALA A 252 21.31 7.48 -17.98
C ALA A 252 19.89 8.04 -17.99
N LEU A 253 18.96 7.22 -18.47
CA LEU A 253 17.54 7.50 -18.53
C LEU A 253 16.76 6.57 -17.61
N SER A 254 15.63 7.04 -17.11
CA SER A 254 14.62 6.18 -16.49
C SER A 254 13.21 6.69 -16.74
N PHE A 255 12.21 5.95 -16.25
CA PHE A 255 10.80 6.27 -16.42
C PHE A 255 10.14 6.54 -15.07
N GLU A 256 9.37 7.63 -15.00
CA GLU A 256 8.55 7.98 -13.83
C GLU A 256 7.19 8.54 -14.27
N ILE A 257 6.30 8.76 -13.29
CA ILE A 257 5.02 9.44 -13.48
C ILE A 257 5.02 10.79 -12.76
N PRO A 258 4.37 11.82 -13.32
CA PRO A 258 4.42 13.20 -12.78
C PRO A 258 4.01 13.32 -11.32
N ILE A 259 3.00 12.57 -10.91
CA ILE A 259 2.45 12.64 -9.55
C ILE A 259 3.45 12.21 -8.46
N GLY A 260 4.47 11.43 -8.84
CA GLY A 260 5.52 10.96 -7.95
C GLY A 260 6.77 11.84 -7.94
N MET A 261 6.89 12.73 -8.92
CA MET A 261 8.08 13.56 -9.07
C MET A 261 8.17 14.62 -7.98
N THR A 262 9.40 14.89 -7.57
CA THR A 262 9.73 16.02 -6.72
C THR A 262 10.60 16.99 -7.53
N ASP A 263 10.42 18.29 -7.30
CA ASP A 263 11.28 19.29 -7.93
C ASP A 263 12.74 19.02 -7.50
N THR A 264 13.61 18.82 -8.50
CA THR A 264 15.04 18.71 -8.28
C THR A 264 15.74 19.64 -9.25
N THR A 265 16.77 20.32 -8.76
CA THR A 265 17.58 21.23 -9.60
C THR A 265 18.52 20.48 -10.56
N SER A 266 18.72 19.18 -10.34
CA SER A 266 19.71 18.36 -11.08
C SER A 266 19.09 17.32 -12.01
N LEU A 267 17.78 17.05 -11.90
CA LEU A 267 17.06 16.13 -12.76
C LEU A 267 15.93 16.86 -13.48
N ILE A 268 15.69 16.46 -14.72
CA ILE A 268 14.58 16.95 -15.51
C ILE A 268 13.74 15.77 -16.02
N ALA A 269 12.44 16.00 -16.11
CA ALA A 269 11.50 15.04 -16.66
C ALA A 269 10.87 15.55 -17.94
N ARG A 270 10.77 14.69 -18.94
CA ARG A 270 10.13 14.99 -20.22
C ARG A 270 9.07 13.95 -20.55
N PRO A 271 7.88 14.37 -20.97
CA PRO A 271 6.83 13.44 -21.30
C PRO A 271 7.24 12.56 -22.47
N ILE A 272 6.95 11.26 -22.37
CA ILE A 272 7.09 10.34 -23.48
C ILE A 272 5.85 10.42 -24.37
N ASP A 273 6.02 10.26 -25.68
CA ASP A 273 4.90 10.30 -26.64
C ASP A 273 3.91 9.16 -26.33
N PRO A 274 2.60 9.44 -26.12
CA PRO A 274 1.58 8.43 -25.84
C PRO A 274 1.42 7.36 -26.95
N ARG A 275 1.90 7.64 -28.16
CA ARG A 275 1.92 6.68 -29.26
C ARG A 275 2.97 5.58 -29.05
N ASP A 276 4.00 5.86 -28.24
CA ASP A 276 5.06 4.89 -27.93
C ASP A 276 4.74 4.13 -26.63
N ILE A 277 4.33 4.84 -25.57
CA ILE A 277 3.88 4.24 -24.32
C ILE A 277 2.57 4.89 -23.90
N ARG A 278 1.50 4.12 -23.81
CA ARG A 278 0.22 4.62 -23.34
C ARG A 278 0.31 5.19 -21.92
N SER A 279 -0.56 6.11 -21.58
CA SER A 279 -0.71 6.54 -20.19
C SER A 279 -1.13 5.37 -19.30
N GLY A 280 -0.55 5.32 -18.10
CA GLY A 280 -1.00 4.46 -17.04
C GLY A 280 -2.04 5.14 -16.17
N THR A 281 -2.55 4.45 -15.16
CA THR A 281 -3.55 5.01 -14.23
C THR A 281 -3.14 4.73 -12.79
N LEU A 282 -3.12 5.80 -11.98
CA LEU A 282 -3.02 5.68 -10.52
C LEU A 282 -4.43 5.47 -9.97
N HIS A 283 -4.64 4.35 -9.30
CA HIS A 283 -5.88 4.01 -8.61
C HIS A 283 -5.72 4.23 -7.11
N ILE A 284 -6.70 4.90 -6.52
CA ILE A 284 -6.82 5.09 -5.08
C ILE A 284 -8.14 4.50 -4.64
N GLY A 285 -8.12 3.67 -3.61
CA GLY A 285 -9.34 3.03 -3.18
C GLY A 285 -9.22 2.28 -1.86
N GLN A 286 -10.28 1.56 -1.56
CA GLN A 286 -10.48 0.78 -0.35
C GLN A 286 -11.07 -0.59 -0.66
N LEU A 287 -11.16 -1.45 0.34
CA LEU A 287 -11.90 -2.71 0.20
C LEU A 287 -13.39 -2.42 -0.01
N ARG A 288 -14.00 -3.08 -1.00
CA ARG A 288 -15.45 -3.02 -1.26
C ARG A 288 -16.21 -3.49 -0.02
N ASP A 289 -17.33 -2.88 0.25
CA ASP A 289 -18.21 -3.18 1.38
C ASP A 289 -17.59 -3.02 2.77
N ARG A 290 -16.34 -2.53 2.87
CA ARG A 290 -15.75 -2.15 4.14
C ARG A 290 -16.10 -0.71 4.49
N VAL A 291 -16.63 -0.51 5.69
CA VAL A 291 -16.82 0.83 6.26
C VAL A 291 -15.51 1.24 6.94
N LEU A 292 -14.89 2.30 6.45
CA LEU A 292 -13.68 2.86 7.05
C LEU A 292 -13.94 3.47 8.42
N SER A 293 -12.88 3.61 9.24
CA SER A 293 -12.92 4.45 10.43
C SER A 293 -13.23 5.92 10.05
N VAL A 294 -13.76 6.71 10.96
CA VAL A 294 -14.07 8.12 10.71
C VAL A 294 -12.83 8.88 10.24
N ALA A 295 -11.67 8.60 10.84
CA ALA A 295 -10.40 9.21 10.46
C ALA A 295 -10.00 8.85 9.02
N ALA A 296 -10.08 7.56 8.65
CA ALA A 296 -9.69 7.09 7.31
C ALA A 296 -10.66 7.59 6.23
N ALA A 297 -11.97 7.60 6.52
CA ALA A 297 -12.99 8.11 5.59
C ALA A 297 -12.77 9.61 5.30
N LYS A 298 -12.58 10.43 6.34
CA LYS A 298 -12.33 11.87 6.19
C LYS A 298 -11.00 12.18 5.51
N PHE A 299 -9.94 11.38 5.78
CA PHE A 299 -8.68 11.51 5.07
C PHE A 299 -8.83 11.21 3.59
N LEU A 300 -9.53 10.14 3.24
CA LEU A 300 -9.79 9.76 1.86
C LEU A 300 -10.62 10.83 1.14
N GLU A 301 -11.68 11.34 1.77
CA GLU A 301 -12.52 12.42 1.25
C GLU A 301 -11.70 13.69 0.98
N GLN A 302 -10.88 14.15 1.94
CA GLN A 302 -9.98 15.30 1.74
C GLN A 302 -9.01 15.06 0.57
N MET A 303 -8.42 13.86 0.50
CA MET A 303 -7.48 13.52 -0.57
C MET A 303 -8.18 13.54 -1.93
N MET A 304 -9.39 12.98 -2.06
CA MET A 304 -10.17 13.03 -3.30
C MET A 304 -10.44 14.47 -3.73
N HIS A 305 -10.93 15.31 -2.82
CA HIS A 305 -11.18 16.72 -3.10
C HIS A 305 -9.93 17.48 -3.58
N ASN A 306 -8.76 17.23 -2.96
CA ASN A 306 -7.50 17.84 -3.40
C ASN A 306 -7.07 17.34 -4.79
N LEU A 307 -7.26 16.04 -5.05
CA LEU A 307 -6.87 15.45 -6.33
C LEU A 307 -7.77 15.90 -7.49
N GLU A 308 -9.07 16.04 -7.28
CA GLU A 308 -10.00 16.60 -8.27
C GLU A 308 -9.60 18.04 -8.67
N ARG A 309 -9.12 18.82 -7.71
CA ARG A 309 -8.63 20.18 -7.97
C ARG A 309 -7.29 20.19 -8.69
N ASP A 310 -6.33 19.37 -8.24
CA ASP A 310 -4.94 19.37 -8.73
C ASP A 310 -4.79 18.56 -10.03
N TYR A 311 -5.70 17.60 -10.29
CA TYR A 311 -5.75 16.72 -11.47
C TYR A 311 -7.19 16.59 -11.99
N PRO A 312 -7.77 17.67 -12.56
CA PRO A 312 -9.13 17.63 -13.05
C PRO A 312 -9.27 16.61 -14.20
N ASP A 313 -10.37 15.85 -14.17
CA ASP A 313 -10.67 14.87 -15.22
C ASP A 313 -10.87 15.61 -16.56
N PRO A 314 -10.10 15.30 -17.60
CA PRO A 314 -10.26 15.92 -18.91
C PRO A 314 -11.67 15.74 -19.50
N ALA A 315 -12.40 14.70 -19.09
CA ALA A 315 -13.81 14.51 -19.53
C ALA A 315 -14.77 15.56 -18.94
N ASN A 316 -14.45 16.17 -17.79
CA ASN A 316 -15.25 17.21 -17.15
C ASN A 316 -14.96 18.63 -17.67
N GLN A 317 -13.93 18.82 -18.50
CA GLN A 317 -13.56 20.14 -19.06
C GLN A 317 -14.31 20.47 -20.35
N THR A 318 -15.16 19.58 -20.88
CA THR A 318 -15.84 19.77 -22.18
C THR A 318 -17.28 20.34 -22.03
N THR A 319 -17.63 20.93 -20.89
CA THR A 319 -18.95 21.56 -20.69
C THR A 319 -18.78 22.97 -20.13
N VAL A 320 -18.29 23.88 -20.96
CA VAL A 320 -18.54 25.34 -20.85
C VAL A 320 -18.80 25.92 -22.23
#